data_87f8d5d2d996e6d03372e660dbfe70ab
#
_entry.id   87f8d5d2d996e6d03372e660dbfe70ab
#
_cell.length_a   1.000
_cell.length_b   1.000
_cell.length_c   1.000
_cell.angle_alpha   90.00
_cell.angle_beta   90.00
_cell.angle_gamma   90.00
#
_symmetry.space_group_name_H-M   'P 1'
#
loop_
_entity.id
_entity.type
_entity.pdbx_description
1 polymer ?
#
loop_
_entity_poly.entity_id
_entity_poly.type
_entity_poly.pdbx_seq_one_letter_code
_entity_poly.pdbx_strand_id
1 'polypeptide(L)'
;MKNIIVTLLSLAVALGATAGSFIVTPDHARAQYQPYPDALVAALTPAPAGYEPFHIEHYGRHGSRWLIDPKNYSVPVEELSKAERAGVLTPLGADILAELRAFAEASRRRLGELTPLGADQHRRIARRMAANFPEVITDSTVIDARSTVVIRCILSMLNAVGELRKAVPGATVRTDASERDMWYMNHHDPEKNAITDSARARYYEPFANRHLPSGEFLGRLISDKRFAADSINLPALADNLMEVALNVGSTPEFEPMLTRIFSPAEINEAWLRANASWFLNGGNSALNKGRGAMVQRHLLRNMIESADTAFASLRPSANLRFGHETMVMSLAVLLNLGDYGTEHNDFDTLASQWRAYEIFPMACNVQMVFYRRPGSTDPGDILVKFLLNEREMPVSGYGPGPYYHWATMRDALLRRANSIP
;
A
#
# COMPACT_ATOMS: atom_id res chain seq x y z
N MET A 1 44.02 -38.79 44.86
CA MET A 1 43.62 -37.84 43.83
C MET A 1 42.14 -38.01 43.63
N LYS A 2 41.34 -37.06 44.17
CA LYS A 2 39.88 -37.11 44.13
C LYS A 2 39.43 -36.16 43.00
N ASN A 3 38.80 -36.70 41.97
CA ASN A 3 38.19 -35.93 40.89
C ASN A 3 36.85 -35.36 41.38
N ILE A 4 36.75 -34.05 41.44
CA ILE A 4 35.50 -33.31 41.70
C ILE A 4 34.88 -33.03 40.34
N ILE A 5 33.76 -33.69 40.07
CA ILE A 5 32.88 -33.37 38.92
C ILE A 5 31.99 -32.22 39.35
N VAL A 6 32.19 -31.05 38.72
CA VAL A 6 31.33 -29.89 38.87
C VAL A 6 30.22 -29.98 37.80
N THR A 7 29.00 -30.33 38.23
CA THR A 7 27.83 -30.30 37.38
C THR A 7 27.30 -28.88 37.32
N LEU A 8 27.46 -28.20 36.16
CA LEU A 8 26.85 -26.93 35.88
C LEU A 8 25.35 -27.14 35.56
N LEU A 9 24.49 -26.77 36.50
CA LEU A 9 23.06 -26.69 36.28
C LEU A 9 22.77 -25.39 35.53
N SER A 10 22.51 -25.47 34.22
CA SER A 10 22.01 -24.32 33.44
C SER A 10 20.56 -24.07 33.79
N LEU A 11 20.32 -23.03 34.58
CA LEU A 11 18.99 -22.50 34.83
C LEU A 11 18.51 -21.71 33.60
N ALA A 12 17.71 -22.33 32.74
CA ALA A 12 17.02 -21.63 31.67
C ALA A 12 15.93 -20.75 32.30
N VAL A 13 16.22 -19.47 32.50
CA VAL A 13 15.22 -18.48 32.80
C VAL A 13 14.40 -18.27 31.52
N ALA A 14 13.22 -18.84 31.45
CA ALA A 14 12.22 -18.47 30.47
C ALA A 14 11.80 -17.03 30.77
N LEU A 15 12.41 -16.06 30.12
CA LEU A 15 11.89 -14.72 30.00
C LEU A 15 10.59 -14.84 29.22
N GLY A 16 9.47 -14.86 29.94
CA GLY A 16 8.16 -14.57 29.37
C GLY A 16 8.25 -13.20 28.71
N ALA A 17 8.40 -13.17 27.40
CA ALA A 17 8.21 -11.95 26.63
C ALA A 17 6.73 -11.56 26.82
N THR A 18 6.48 -10.64 27.72
CA THR A 18 5.24 -9.83 27.64
C THR A 18 5.28 -9.23 26.25
N ALA A 19 4.33 -9.60 25.41
CA ALA A 19 4.15 -8.98 24.11
C ALA A 19 3.99 -7.47 24.35
N GLY A 20 5.08 -6.72 24.16
CA GLY A 20 5.07 -5.28 24.25
C GLY A 20 4.04 -4.79 23.26
N SER A 21 3.08 -3.98 23.68
CA SER A 21 2.08 -3.40 22.81
C SER A 21 2.81 -2.71 21.64
N PHE A 22 2.52 -3.14 20.40
CA PHE A 22 3.08 -2.50 19.21
C PHE A 22 2.62 -1.04 19.17
N ILE A 23 3.57 -0.12 19.02
CA ILE A 23 3.30 1.31 18.89
C ILE A 23 3.81 1.77 17.52
N VAL A 24 2.90 2.28 16.70
CA VAL A 24 3.24 2.82 15.38
C VAL A 24 3.91 4.20 15.53
N THR A 25 4.89 4.48 14.68
CA THR A 25 5.44 5.84 14.56
C THR A 25 4.45 6.75 13.81
N PRO A 26 4.46 8.07 14.05
CA PRO A 26 3.56 9.00 13.34
C PRO A 26 3.67 8.91 11.81
N ASP A 27 4.86 8.68 11.25
CA ASP A 27 5.04 8.53 9.82
C ASP A 27 4.40 7.25 9.29
N HIS A 28 4.58 6.12 9.96
CA HIS A 28 3.96 4.85 9.60
C HIS A 28 2.44 4.83 9.86
N ALA A 29 1.96 5.63 10.81
CA ALA A 29 0.53 5.75 11.09
C ALA A 29 -0.27 6.31 9.91
N ARG A 30 0.38 7.01 8.96
CA ARG A 30 -0.27 7.48 7.72
C ARG A 30 -0.78 6.34 6.84
N ALA A 31 -0.32 5.11 7.06
CA ALA A 31 -0.78 3.88 6.39
C ALA A 31 -0.94 4.08 4.87
N GLN A 32 -2.18 4.04 4.37
CA GLN A 32 -2.49 4.26 2.95
C GLN A 32 -2.18 5.68 2.43
N TYR A 33 -1.94 6.65 3.30
CA TYR A 33 -1.57 8.03 2.93
C TYR A 33 -0.08 8.31 3.05
N GLN A 34 0.71 7.32 3.48
CA GLN A 34 2.15 7.48 3.54
C GLN A 34 2.69 7.77 2.13
N PRO A 35 3.48 8.84 1.93
CA PRO A 35 4.17 9.07 0.66
C PRO A 35 5.07 7.88 0.30
N TYR A 36 5.36 7.73 -1.00
CA TYR A 36 6.24 6.67 -1.48
C TYR A 36 7.59 6.70 -0.74
N PRO A 37 8.07 5.55 -0.21
CA PRO A 37 9.26 5.52 0.64
C PRO A 37 10.56 5.47 -0.19
N ASP A 38 10.86 6.53 -0.94
CA ASP A 38 12.05 6.60 -1.81
C ASP A 38 13.37 6.28 -1.07
N ALA A 39 13.45 6.61 0.22
CA ALA A 39 14.63 6.32 1.05
C ALA A 39 14.87 4.83 1.32
N LEU A 40 13.85 3.98 1.11
CA LEU A 40 13.95 2.53 1.30
C LEU A 40 14.30 1.78 0.01
N VAL A 41 14.37 2.48 -1.13
CA VAL A 41 14.78 1.87 -2.40
C VAL A 41 16.27 1.57 -2.33
N ALA A 42 16.63 0.28 -2.46
CA ALA A 42 17.99 -0.20 -2.40
C ALA A 42 18.50 -0.65 -3.78
N ALA A 43 19.83 -0.80 -3.91
CA ALA A 43 20.41 -1.42 -5.08
C ALA A 43 19.92 -2.87 -5.22
N LEU A 44 19.58 -3.26 -6.44
CA LEU A 44 19.11 -4.61 -6.75
C LEU A 44 20.28 -5.57 -6.91
N THR A 45 20.07 -6.83 -6.54
CA THR A 45 21.04 -7.90 -6.81
C THR A 45 21.27 -8.02 -8.31
N PRO A 46 22.53 -8.02 -8.80
CA PRO A 46 22.85 -8.18 -10.21
C PRO A 46 22.23 -9.45 -10.81
N ALA A 47 21.96 -9.43 -12.12
CA ALA A 47 21.50 -10.62 -12.83
C ALA A 47 22.49 -11.80 -12.66
N PRO A 48 22.02 -13.04 -12.56
CA PRO A 48 22.90 -14.20 -12.58
C PRO A 48 23.79 -14.23 -13.83
N ALA A 49 25.00 -14.78 -13.70
CA ALA A 49 25.95 -14.85 -14.82
C ALA A 49 25.30 -15.48 -16.06
N GLY A 50 25.40 -14.80 -17.18
CA GLY A 50 24.82 -15.23 -18.47
C GLY A 50 23.32 -14.95 -18.62
N TYR A 51 22.68 -14.23 -17.70
CA TYR A 51 21.29 -13.79 -17.82
C TYR A 51 21.21 -12.28 -17.95
N GLU A 52 20.18 -11.81 -18.66
CA GLU A 52 19.81 -10.40 -18.77
C GLU A 52 18.31 -10.21 -18.59
N PRO A 53 17.85 -9.10 -18.01
CA PRO A 53 16.42 -8.80 -17.93
C PRO A 53 15.89 -8.51 -19.35
N PHE A 54 14.65 -8.96 -19.66
CA PHE A 54 14.06 -8.75 -20.98
C PHE A 54 12.59 -8.35 -20.96
N HIS A 55 11.92 -8.55 -19.81
CA HIS A 55 10.49 -8.25 -19.69
C HIS A 55 10.15 -7.81 -18.25
N ILE A 56 9.21 -6.86 -18.13
CA ILE A 56 8.67 -6.39 -16.85
C ILE A 56 7.14 -6.44 -16.88
N GLU A 57 6.56 -7.13 -15.89
CA GLU A 57 5.16 -7.01 -15.52
C GLU A 57 5.04 -6.12 -14.29
N HIS A 58 4.21 -5.09 -14.35
CA HIS A 58 4.03 -4.13 -13.27
C HIS A 58 2.56 -3.89 -12.98
N TYR A 59 2.21 -3.76 -11.70
CA TYR A 59 0.98 -3.13 -11.26
C TYR A 59 1.30 -2.13 -10.16
N GLY A 60 0.90 -0.86 -10.35
CA GLY A 60 1.12 0.23 -9.41
C GLY A 60 -0.19 0.93 -9.01
N ARG A 61 -0.22 1.42 -7.77
CA ARG A 61 -1.24 2.32 -7.25
C ARG A 61 -1.01 3.72 -7.81
N HIS A 62 -2.08 4.54 -7.95
CA HIS A 62 -1.95 5.98 -8.18
C HIS A 62 -1.06 6.67 -7.12
N GLY A 63 -0.48 7.80 -7.44
CA GLY A 63 0.32 8.61 -6.53
C GLY A 63 -0.49 9.35 -5.46
N SER A 64 0.20 10.15 -4.64
CA SER A 64 -0.43 11.03 -3.62
C SER A 64 -1.57 11.85 -4.23
N ARG A 65 -2.66 11.99 -3.46
CA ARG A 65 -3.92 12.58 -3.93
C ARG A 65 -4.63 13.38 -2.84
N TRP A 66 -5.53 14.25 -3.25
CA TRP A 66 -6.51 14.87 -2.37
C TRP A 66 -7.48 13.82 -1.81
N LEU A 67 -8.08 14.09 -0.63
CA LEU A 67 -9.15 13.24 -0.07
C LEU A 67 -10.35 13.21 -1.02
N ILE A 68 -11.08 12.08 -0.99
CA ILE A 68 -12.20 11.85 -1.91
C ILE A 68 -13.51 12.36 -1.32
N ASP A 69 -13.74 12.12 -0.03
CA ASP A 69 -14.98 12.50 0.64
C ASP A 69 -14.92 13.98 1.05
N PRO A 70 -15.84 14.85 0.56
CA PRO A 70 -15.90 16.24 0.97
C PRO A 70 -16.12 16.44 2.47
N LYS A 71 -16.71 15.46 3.17
CA LYS A 71 -16.92 15.51 4.62
C LYS A 71 -15.61 15.55 5.39
N ASN A 72 -14.56 14.94 4.86
CA ASN A 72 -13.24 15.02 5.50
C ASN A 72 -12.77 16.48 5.66
N TYR A 73 -13.14 17.35 4.73
CA TYR A 73 -12.79 18.78 4.78
C TYR A 73 -13.84 19.61 5.53
N SER A 74 -15.13 19.36 5.29
CA SER A 74 -16.21 20.23 5.82
C SER A 74 -16.46 19.98 7.31
N VAL A 75 -16.51 18.73 7.75
CA VAL A 75 -16.87 18.38 9.14
C VAL A 75 -15.90 18.98 10.17
N PRO A 76 -14.56 18.88 10.04
CA PRO A 76 -13.66 19.49 11.00
C PRO A 76 -13.80 21.01 11.05
N VAL A 77 -13.99 21.67 9.90
CA VAL A 77 -14.22 23.13 9.83
C VAL A 77 -15.55 23.50 10.49
N GLU A 78 -16.63 22.78 10.24
CA GLU A 78 -17.95 23.05 10.82
C GLU A 78 -17.94 22.87 12.34
N GLU A 79 -17.37 21.75 12.84
CA GLU A 79 -17.34 21.46 14.29
C GLU A 79 -16.47 22.47 15.06
N LEU A 80 -15.25 22.78 14.58
CA LEU A 80 -14.40 23.76 15.24
C LEU A 80 -14.93 25.20 15.10
N SER A 81 -15.68 25.54 14.03
CA SER A 81 -16.33 26.83 13.91
C SER A 81 -17.43 27.05 14.96
N LYS A 82 -18.03 25.98 15.52
CA LYS A 82 -18.96 26.13 16.67
C LYS A 82 -18.19 26.64 17.89
N ALA A 83 -17.00 26.07 18.18
CA ALA A 83 -16.16 26.50 19.29
C ALA A 83 -15.59 27.92 19.10
N GLU A 84 -15.27 28.30 17.85
CA GLU A 84 -14.85 29.66 17.52
C GLU A 84 -15.97 30.68 17.85
N ARG A 85 -17.20 30.41 17.39
CA ARG A 85 -18.36 31.28 17.69
C ARG A 85 -18.67 31.39 19.17
N ALA A 86 -18.40 30.36 19.94
CA ALA A 86 -18.55 30.34 21.38
C ALA A 86 -17.37 31.00 22.14
N GLY A 87 -16.30 31.37 21.44
CA GLY A 87 -15.10 31.97 22.03
C GLY A 87 -14.29 31.01 22.90
N VAL A 88 -14.38 29.70 22.66
CA VAL A 88 -13.77 28.65 23.48
C VAL A 88 -12.64 27.86 22.79
N LEU A 89 -12.19 28.32 21.62
CA LEU A 89 -10.99 27.73 21.01
C LEU A 89 -9.74 28.04 21.84
N THR A 90 -8.83 27.07 21.92
CA THR A 90 -7.46 27.35 22.36
C THR A 90 -6.67 28.07 21.26
N PRO A 91 -5.48 28.66 21.54
CA PRO A 91 -4.63 29.16 20.46
C PRO A 91 -4.32 28.13 19.40
N LEU A 92 -3.99 26.88 19.77
CA LEU A 92 -3.79 25.78 18.83
C LEU A 92 -5.07 25.48 18.03
N GLY A 93 -6.23 25.47 18.69
CA GLY A 93 -7.51 25.23 18.02
C GLY A 93 -7.83 26.28 16.96
N ALA A 94 -7.50 27.54 17.22
CA ALA A 94 -7.65 28.64 16.27
C ALA A 94 -6.70 28.48 15.06
N ASP A 95 -5.44 28.13 15.30
CA ASP A 95 -4.44 27.87 14.24
C ASP A 95 -4.88 26.70 13.37
N ILE A 96 -5.25 25.56 13.98
CA ILE A 96 -5.72 24.37 13.25
C ILE A 96 -6.97 24.68 12.43
N LEU A 97 -7.94 25.43 12.96
CA LEU A 97 -9.13 25.82 12.20
C LEU A 97 -8.78 26.67 10.98
N ALA A 98 -7.84 27.61 11.13
CA ALA A 98 -7.38 28.44 10.01
C ALA A 98 -6.72 27.57 8.91
N GLU A 99 -5.86 26.63 9.30
CA GLU A 99 -5.20 25.69 8.38
C GLU A 99 -6.21 24.76 7.69
N LEU A 100 -7.20 24.24 8.43
CA LEU A 100 -8.27 23.40 7.86
C LEU A 100 -9.11 24.16 6.83
N ARG A 101 -9.41 25.43 7.07
CA ARG A 101 -10.12 26.30 6.10
C ARG A 101 -9.28 26.50 4.84
N ALA A 102 -8.00 26.76 4.97
CA ALA A 102 -7.09 26.92 3.84
C ALA A 102 -6.97 25.61 3.05
N PHE A 103 -6.84 24.46 3.74
CA PHE A 103 -6.77 23.16 3.11
C PHE A 103 -8.08 22.78 2.39
N ALA A 104 -9.23 23.05 3.00
CA ALA A 104 -10.54 22.85 2.41
C ALA A 104 -10.74 23.72 1.15
N GLU A 105 -10.33 24.99 1.17
CA GLU A 105 -10.39 25.87 0.00
C GLU A 105 -9.47 25.38 -1.13
N ALA A 106 -8.23 24.97 -0.80
CA ALA A 106 -7.30 24.42 -1.78
C ALA A 106 -7.79 23.10 -2.42
N SER A 107 -8.59 22.32 -1.68
CA SER A 107 -9.19 21.06 -2.18
C SER A 107 -10.42 21.26 -3.06
N ARG A 108 -10.95 22.49 -3.15
CA ARG A 108 -12.17 22.78 -3.89
C ARG A 108 -12.06 22.33 -5.35
N ARG A 109 -13.03 21.52 -5.80
CA ARG A 109 -13.07 20.89 -7.12
C ARG A 109 -11.88 19.99 -7.46
N ARG A 110 -11.16 19.52 -6.43
CA ARG A 110 -9.98 18.64 -6.58
C ARG A 110 -10.12 17.31 -5.82
N LEU A 111 -11.34 16.94 -5.43
CA LEU A 111 -11.58 15.74 -4.65
C LEU A 111 -11.07 14.48 -5.38
N GLY A 112 -10.18 13.74 -4.72
CA GLY A 112 -9.58 12.52 -5.26
C GLY A 112 -8.60 12.74 -6.41
N GLU A 113 -8.26 13.98 -6.77
CA GLU A 113 -7.28 14.28 -7.82
C GLU A 113 -5.85 13.99 -7.37
N LEU A 114 -5.01 13.62 -8.34
CA LEU A 114 -3.58 13.45 -8.15
C LEU A 114 -2.93 14.80 -7.76
N THR A 115 -2.08 14.78 -6.71
CA THR A 115 -1.30 15.97 -6.35
C THR A 115 -0.01 16.08 -7.18
N PRO A 116 0.65 17.26 -7.20
CA PRO A 116 1.98 17.40 -7.81
C PRO A 116 3.00 16.40 -7.26
N LEU A 117 2.96 16.11 -5.94
CA LEU A 117 3.77 15.08 -5.31
C LEU A 117 3.48 13.70 -5.91
N GLY A 118 2.17 13.36 -6.08
CA GLY A 118 1.78 12.08 -6.66
C GLY A 118 2.26 11.89 -8.10
N ALA A 119 2.21 12.95 -8.91
CA ALA A 119 2.77 12.94 -10.25
C ALA A 119 4.28 12.73 -10.24
N ASP A 120 4.99 13.40 -9.32
CA ASP A 120 6.45 13.27 -9.19
C ASP A 120 6.89 11.90 -8.68
N GLN A 121 6.12 11.25 -7.78
CA GLN A 121 6.36 9.87 -7.36
C GLN A 121 6.45 8.93 -8.57
N HIS A 122 5.51 9.00 -9.50
CA HIS A 122 5.53 8.15 -10.70
C HIS A 122 6.66 8.49 -11.66
N ARG A 123 7.04 9.76 -11.79
CA ARG A 123 8.22 10.13 -12.57
C ARG A 123 9.51 9.56 -11.98
N ARG A 124 9.67 9.61 -10.64
CA ARG A 124 10.84 9.05 -9.96
C ARG A 124 10.91 7.52 -10.11
N ILE A 125 9.79 6.82 -9.90
CA ILE A 125 9.72 5.35 -10.09
C ILE A 125 10.09 4.99 -11.53
N ALA A 126 9.56 5.68 -12.53
CA ALA A 126 9.85 5.42 -13.93
C ALA A 126 11.34 5.65 -14.28
N ARG A 127 11.95 6.72 -13.75
CA ARG A 127 13.40 6.95 -13.92
C ARG A 127 14.24 5.83 -13.33
N ARG A 128 13.90 5.36 -12.12
CA ARG A 128 14.60 4.24 -11.50
C ARG A 128 14.38 2.93 -12.25
N MET A 129 13.17 2.69 -12.76
CA MET A 129 12.90 1.53 -13.62
C MET A 129 13.82 1.53 -14.85
N ALA A 130 13.96 2.67 -15.55
CA ALA A 130 14.85 2.78 -16.69
C ALA A 130 16.33 2.61 -16.30
N ALA A 131 16.74 3.14 -15.16
CA ALA A 131 18.11 3.03 -14.68
C ALA A 131 18.47 1.61 -14.18
N ASN A 132 17.53 0.91 -13.57
CA ASN A 132 17.75 -0.43 -13.01
C ASN A 132 17.64 -1.55 -14.06
N PHE A 133 16.93 -1.30 -15.18
CA PHE A 133 16.69 -2.29 -16.23
C PHE A 133 16.97 -1.70 -17.63
N PRO A 134 18.20 -1.22 -17.89
CA PRO A 134 18.53 -0.59 -19.17
C PRO A 134 18.45 -1.56 -20.35
N GLU A 135 18.52 -2.88 -20.12
CA GLU A 135 18.35 -3.89 -21.15
C GLU A 135 16.87 -4.06 -21.55
N VAL A 136 15.94 -3.77 -20.62
CA VAL A 136 14.49 -3.82 -20.89
C VAL A 136 14.01 -2.49 -21.45
N ILE A 137 14.45 -1.36 -20.91
CA ILE A 137 14.01 -0.01 -21.29
C ILE A 137 14.99 0.57 -22.31
N THR A 138 14.75 0.25 -23.58
CA THR A 138 15.57 0.64 -24.75
C THR A 138 14.69 1.26 -25.84
N ASP A 139 15.29 1.84 -26.86
CA ASP A 139 14.57 2.37 -28.03
C ASP A 139 13.81 1.29 -28.83
N SER A 140 14.17 0.01 -28.67
CA SER A 140 13.45 -1.11 -29.29
C SER A 140 12.29 -1.67 -28.45
N THR A 141 12.10 -1.19 -27.23
CA THR A 141 11.11 -1.73 -26.29
C THR A 141 9.67 -1.49 -26.73
N VAL A 142 8.81 -2.46 -26.45
CA VAL A 142 7.36 -2.28 -26.51
C VAL A 142 6.85 -2.08 -25.10
N ILE A 143 6.30 -0.89 -24.82
CA ILE A 143 5.66 -0.55 -23.54
C ILE A 143 4.16 -0.53 -23.76
N ASP A 144 3.42 -1.46 -23.11
CA ASP A 144 1.95 -1.45 -23.04
C ASP A 144 1.55 -0.95 -21.64
N ALA A 145 1.02 0.26 -21.57
CA ALA A 145 0.64 0.90 -20.31
C ALA A 145 -0.88 1.03 -20.23
N ARG A 146 -1.47 0.47 -19.18
CA ARG A 146 -2.91 0.48 -18.94
C ARG A 146 -3.26 1.08 -17.60
N SER A 147 -4.40 1.74 -17.53
CA SER A 147 -4.92 2.34 -16.30
C SER A 147 -6.36 1.90 -16.06
N THR A 148 -6.79 1.90 -14.81
CA THR A 148 -8.23 1.99 -14.51
C THR A 148 -8.80 3.29 -15.08
N VAL A 149 -10.13 3.36 -15.25
CA VAL A 149 -10.80 4.55 -15.81
C VAL A 149 -10.82 5.75 -14.87
N VAL A 150 -10.16 5.66 -13.72
CA VAL A 150 -10.11 6.73 -12.72
C VAL A 150 -9.02 7.74 -13.07
N ILE A 151 -9.37 9.02 -13.14
CA ILE A 151 -8.53 10.12 -13.63
C ILE A 151 -7.14 10.12 -12.95
N ARG A 152 -7.05 10.00 -11.62
CA ARG A 152 -5.76 9.97 -10.92
C ARG A 152 -4.85 8.79 -11.33
N CYS A 153 -5.44 7.65 -11.69
CA CYS A 153 -4.69 6.49 -12.19
C CYS A 153 -4.18 6.75 -13.61
N ILE A 154 -5.03 7.32 -14.47
CA ILE A 154 -4.64 7.73 -15.84
C ILE A 154 -3.49 8.74 -15.78
N LEU A 155 -3.60 9.77 -14.93
CA LEU A 155 -2.55 10.77 -14.78
C LEU A 155 -1.25 10.16 -14.19
N SER A 156 -1.36 9.20 -13.28
CA SER A 156 -0.19 8.44 -12.77
C SER A 156 0.51 7.69 -13.90
N MET A 157 -0.25 6.97 -14.72
CA MET A 157 0.25 6.28 -15.92
C MET A 157 0.95 7.26 -16.87
N LEU A 158 0.31 8.38 -17.19
CA LEU A 158 0.86 9.35 -18.14
C LEU A 158 2.15 10.01 -17.63
N ASN A 159 2.29 10.26 -16.32
CA ASN A 159 3.52 10.76 -15.72
C ASN A 159 4.66 9.73 -15.81
N ALA A 160 4.39 8.46 -15.52
CA ALA A 160 5.38 7.39 -15.66
C ALA A 160 5.81 7.21 -17.13
N VAL A 161 4.84 7.06 -18.04
CA VAL A 161 5.10 6.89 -19.49
C VAL A 161 5.83 8.09 -20.09
N GLY A 162 5.46 9.31 -19.69
CA GLY A 162 6.12 10.52 -20.14
C GLY A 162 7.60 10.54 -19.76
N GLU A 163 7.96 10.02 -18.60
CA GLU A 163 9.36 9.93 -18.16
C GLU A 163 10.12 8.82 -18.88
N LEU A 164 9.50 7.65 -19.11
CA LEU A 164 10.11 6.58 -19.91
C LEU A 164 10.37 7.02 -21.36
N ARG A 165 9.44 7.77 -21.99
CA ARG A 165 9.62 8.32 -23.33
C ARG A 165 10.78 9.31 -23.43
N LYS A 166 11.12 10.01 -22.35
CA LYS A 166 12.32 10.88 -22.33
C LYS A 166 13.60 10.04 -22.31
N ALA A 167 13.59 8.92 -21.57
CA ALA A 167 14.74 8.03 -21.50
C ALA A 167 14.96 7.25 -22.81
N VAL A 168 13.89 6.82 -23.48
CA VAL A 168 13.92 5.98 -24.69
C VAL A 168 12.91 6.49 -25.73
N PRO A 169 13.23 7.55 -26.48
CA PRO A 169 12.31 8.17 -27.43
C PRO A 169 11.87 7.25 -28.58
N GLY A 170 12.69 6.25 -28.95
CA GLY A 170 12.42 5.28 -30.01
C GLY A 170 11.49 4.14 -29.59
N ALA A 171 11.18 3.98 -28.30
CA ALA A 171 10.30 2.91 -27.81
C ALA A 171 8.88 3.00 -28.38
N THR A 172 8.30 1.85 -28.68
CA THR A 172 6.88 1.75 -29.05
C THR A 172 6.03 1.80 -27.80
N VAL A 173 5.28 2.88 -27.57
CA VAL A 173 4.45 3.06 -26.39
C VAL A 173 2.97 3.04 -26.77
N ARG A 174 2.19 2.16 -26.12
CA ARG A 174 0.74 2.08 -26.19
C ARG A 174 0.15 2.44 -24.84
N THR A 175 -0.90 3.24 -24.83
CA THR A 175 -1.61 3.61 -23.58
C THR A 175 -3.10 3.37 -23.76
N ASP A 176 -3.75 2.79 -22.74
CA ASP A 176 -5.19 2.58 -22.72
C ASP A 176 -5.76 2.74 -21.30
N ALA A 177 -7.03 3.15 -21.21
CA ALA A 177 -7.81 3.18 -19.98
C ALA A 177 -9.28 2.85 -20.36
N SER A 178 -9.67 1.58 -20.19
CA SER A 178 -10.93 1.07 -20.71
C SER A 178 -11.71 0.28 -19.66
N GLU A 179 -13.05 0.46 -19.64
CA GLU A 179 -13.97 -0.40 -18.86
C GLU A 179 -13.82 -1.88 -19.22
N ARG A 180 -13.44 -2.19 -20.47
CA ARG A 180 -13.17 -3.55 -20.92
C ARG A 180 -12.13 -4.26 -20.03
N ASP A 181 -11.15 -3.53 -19.51
CA ASP A 181 -10.03 -4.10 -18.74
C ASP A 181 -10.31 -4.11 -17.22
N MET A 182 -11.40 -3.49 -16.77
CA MET A 182 -11.69 -3.34 -15.33
C MET A 182 -11.91 -4.67 -14.61
N TRP A 183 -12.32 -5.73 -15.31
CA TRP A 183 -12.54 -7.06 -14.73
C TRP A 183 -11.26 -7.67 -14.11
N TYR A 184 -10.07 -7.28 -14.58
CA TYR A 184 -8.79 -7.67 -13.95
C TYR A 184 -8.06 -6.48 -13.34
N MET A 185 -8.25 -5.26 -13.85
CA MET A 185 -7.55 -4.07 -13.36
C MET A 185 -8.07 -3.58 -12.00
N ASN A 186 -9.34 -3.81 -11.70
CA ASN A 186 -9.98 -3.45 -10.42
C ASN A 186 -11.24 -4.29 -10.21
N HIS A 187 -11.06 -5.61 -10.12
CA HIS A 187 -12.19 -6.53 -10.00
C HIS A 187 -13.00 -6.28 -8.73
N HIS A 188 -14.31 -6.28 -8.88
CA HIS A 188 -15.28 -6.17 -7.80
C HIS A 188 -16.02 -7.50 -7.64
N ASP A 189 -15.95 -8.09 -6.44
CA ASP A 189 -16.58 -9.37 -6.11
C ASP A 189 -17.67 -9.16 -5.03
N PRO A 190 -18.97 -9.17 -5.40
CA PRO A 190 -20.07 -8.98 -4.46
C PRO A 190 -20.11 -10.05 -3.37
N GLU A 191 -19.78 -11.31 -3.68
CA GLU A 191 -19.77 -12.40 -2.68
C GLU A 191 -18.69 -12.19 -1.63
N LYS A 192 -17.47 -11.80 -2.07
CA LYS A 192 -16.38 -11.41 -1.15
C LYS A 192 -16.81 -10.25 -0.25
N ASN A 193 -17.49 -9.25 -0.79
CA ASN A 193 -17.94 -8.12 0.01
C ASN A 193 -18.94 -8.54 1.07
N ALA A 194 -19.94 -9.35 0.74
CA ALA A 194 -20.91 -9.85 1.70
C ALA A 194 -20.26 -10.66 2.84
N ILE A 195 -19.24 -11.50 2.51
CA ILE A 195 -18.46 -12.24 3.50
C ILE A 195 -17.67 -11.26 4.39
N THR A 196 -17.04 -10.27 3.80
CA THR A 196 -16.25 -9.27 4.54
C THR A 196 -17.14 -8.42 5.45
N ASP A 197 -18.32 -8.02 5.00
CA ASP A 197 -19.29 -7.25 5.81
C ASP A 197 -19.77 -8.07 7.01
N SER A 198 -20.09 -9.35 6.79
CA SER A 198 -20.44 -10.27 7.89
C SER A 198 -19.29 -10.45 8.89
N ALA A 199 -18.06 -10.62 8.40
CA ALA A 199 -16.87 -10.75 9.23
C ALA A 199 -16.56 -9.42 9.98
N ARG A 200 -16.81 -8.29 9.34
CA ARG A 200 -16.67 -6.97 9.96
C ARG A 200 -17.58 -6.83 11.17
N ALA A 201 -18.86 -7.09 11.02
CA ALA A 201 -19.81 -7.01 12.13
C ALA A 201 -19.47 -7.97 13.27
N ARG A 202 -18.99 -9.18 12.95
CA ARG A 202 -18.76 -10.22 13.94
C ARG A 202 -17.44 -10.12 14.68
N TYR A 203 -16.37 -9.75 13.99
CA TYR A 203 -15.00 -9.81 14.51
C TYR A 203 -14.32 -8.45 14.60
N TYR A 204 -14.48 -7.60 13.57
CA TYR A 204 -13.80 -6.31 13.53
C TYR A 204 -14.47 -5.26 14.43
N GLU A 205 -15.79 -5.13 14.42
CA GLU A 205 -16.49 -4.12 15.26
C GLU A 205 -16.20 -4.29 16.76
N PRO A 206 -16.21 -5.51 17.34
CA PRO A 206 -15.81 -5.69 18.73
C PRO A 206 -14.35 -5.29 19.00
N PHE A 207 -13.44 -5.53 18.07
CA PHE A 207 -12.05 -5.06 18.14
C PHE A 207 -12.00 -3.54 18.03
N ALA A 208 -12.60 -2.95 17.01
CA ALA A 208 -12.56 -1.51 16.75
C ALA A 208 -13.15 -0.69 17.90
N ASN A 209 -14.20 -1.20 18.57
CA ASN A 209 -14.82 -0.56 19.72
C ASN A 209 -13.90 -0.48 20.97
N ARG A 210 -12.89 -1.34 21.09
CA ARG A 210 -11.87 -1.23 22.14
C ARG A 210 -10.81 -0.16 21.85
N HIS A 211 -10.73 0.27 20.59
CA HIS A 211 -9.71 1.20 20.06
C HIS A 211 -10.34 2.53 19.57
N LEU A 212 -11.47 2.94 20.16
CA LEU A 212 -12.13 4.19 19.82
C LEU A 212 -11.27 5.40 20.25
N PRO A 213 -11.40 6.54 19.55
CA PRO A 213 -10.71 7.77 19.96
C PRO A 213 -11.09 8.16 21.39
N SER A 214 -10.09 8.43 22.24
CA SER A 214 -10.32 8.85 23.64
C SER A 214 -10.99 10.21 23.74
N GLY A 215 -10.85 11.05 22.70
CA GLY A 215 -11.34 12.42 22.69
C GLY A 215 -10.42 13.40 23.45
N GLU A 216 -9.29 12.95 23.97
CA GLU A 216 -8.34 13.82 24.69
C GLU A 216 -7.82 14.98 23.82
N PHE A 217 -7.72 14.76 22.50
CA PHE A 217 -7.31 15.80 21.55
C PHE A 217 -8.23 17.03 21.59
N LEU A 218 -9.51 16.89 21.97
CA LEU A 218 -10.43 18.01 22.09
C LEU A 218 -9.93 19.06 23.09
N GLY A 219 -9.37 18.63 24.23
CA GLY A 219 -8.84 19.54 25.24
C GLY A 219 -7.64 20.37 24.77
N ARG A 220 -6.97 19.98 23.68
CA ARG A 220 -5.92 20.77 23.03
C ARG A 220 -6.50 21.84 22.12
N LEU A 221 -7.68 21.61 21.54
CA LEU A 221 -8.32 22.49 20.58
C LEU A 221 -9.40 23.38 21.19
N ILE A 222 -10.08 22.90 22.24
CA ILE A 222 -11.23 23.55 22.89
C ILE A 222 -10.99 23.64 24.39
N SER A 223 -11.04 24.86 24.96
CA SER A 223 -10.75 25.13 26.37
C SER A 223 -11.90 24.77 27.31
N ASP A 224 -13.16 24.85 26.83
CA ASP A 224 -14.37 24.52 27.58
C ASP A 224 -14.78 23.07 27.36
N LYS A 225 -14.52 22.21 28.37
CA LYS A 225 -14.85 20.78 28.33
C LYS A 225 -16.37 20.51 28.27
N ARG A 226 -17.18 21.38 28.91
CA ARG A 226 -18.63 21.23 28.89
C ARG A 226 -19.19 21.54 27.52
N PHE A 227 -18.76 22.64 26.93
CA PHE A 227 -19.08 22.99 25.55
C PHE A 227 -18.67 21.86 24.59
N ALA A 228 -17.47 21.33 24.73
CA ALA A 228 -16.99 20.24 23.90
C ALA A 228 -17.89 18.99 24.01
N ALA A 229 -18.32 18.63 25.21
CA ALA A 229 -19.22 17.48 25.43
C ALA A 229 -20.64 17.69 24.89
N ASP A 230 -21.20 18.92 25.05
CA ASP A 230 -22.60 19.20 24.73
C ASP A 230 -22.83 19.61 23.26
N SER A 231 -21.79 20.13 22.58
CA SER A 231 -21.97 20.82 21.29
C SER A 231 -21.17 20.21 20.13
N ILE A 232 -20.12 19.42 20.41
CA ILE A 232 -19.24 18.85 19.39
C ILE A 232 -19.64 17.40 19.11
N ASN A 233 -19.81 17.06 17.84
CA ASN A 233 -19.95 15.68 17.40
C ASN A 233 -18.58 14.99 17.40
N LEU A 234 -18.15 14.47 18.57
CA LEU A 234 -16.82 13.88 18.74
C LEU A 234 -16.52 12.75 17.73
N PRO A 235 -17.37 11.75 17.48
CA PRO A 235 -17.04 10.71 16.52
C PRO A 235 -16.79 11.27 15.10
N ALA A 236 -17.68 12.14 14.63
CA ALA A 236 -17.56 12.73 13.30
C ALA A 236 -16.31 13.62 13.18
N LEU A 237 -16.03 14.45 14.20
CA LEU A 237 -14.82 15.28 14.23
C LEU A 237 -13.56 14.42 14.28
N ALA A 238 -13.50 13.42 15.15
CA ALA A 238 -12.31 12.58 15.32
C ALA A 238 -11.95 11.84 14.01
N ASP A 239 -12.92 11.18 13.38
CA ASP A 239 -12.67 10.40 12.17
C ASP A 239 -12.25 11.30 11.00
N ASN A 240 -12.98 12.41 10.74
CA ASN A 240 -12.67 13.28 9.61
C ASN A 240 -11.38 14.11 9.82
N LEU A 241 -11.13 14.56 11.05
CA LEU A 241 -9.90 15.30 11.37
C LEU A 241 -8.66 14.39 11.30
N MET A 242 -8.79 13.12 11.73
CA MET A 242 -7.73 12.12 11.56
C MET A 242 -7.42 11.89 10.09
N GLU A 243 -8.44 11.71 9.22
CA GLU A 243 -8.25 11.53 7.77
C GLU A 243 -7.50 12.72 7.15
N VAL A 244 -7.85 13.96 7.50
CA VAL A 244 -7.11 15.16 7.06
C VAL A 244 -5.67 15.12 7.55
N ALA A 245 -5.46 14.87 8.85
CA ALA A 245 -4.14 14.90 9.47
C ALA A 245 -3.19 13.82 8.89
N LEU A 246 -3.73 12.66 8.51
CA LEU A 246 -2.98 11.59 7.84
C LEU A 246 -2.65 11.95 6.37
N ASN A 247 -3.58 12.60 5.67
CA ASN A 247 -3.46 12.88 4.22
C ASN A 247 -2.67 14.13 3.89
N VAL A 248 -2.58 15.12 4.78
CA VAL A 248 -1.96 16.43 4.49
C VAL A 248 -0.53 16.30 3.94
N GLY A 249 0.20 15.24 4.26
CA GLY A 249 1.50 14.94 3.66
C GLY A 249 1.47 14.62 2.14
N SER A 250 0.28 14.47 1.54
CA SER A 250 0.10 14.40 0.08
C SER A 250 0.23 15.76 -0.61
N THR A 251 0.25 16.84 0.15
CA THR A 251 0.28 18.25 -0.26
C THR A 251 1.32 18.99 0.59
N PRO A 252 2.62 18.83 0.29
CA PRO A 252 3.72 19.27 1.16
C PRO A 252 3.81 20.80 1.35
N GLU A 253 2.98 21.57 0.65
CA GLU A 253 2.77 22.99 0.88
C GLU A 253 1.99 23.32 2.16
N PHE A 254 1.38 22.32 2.81
CA PHE A 254 0.68 22.46 4.08
C PHE A 254 1.47 21.82 5.23
N GLU A 255 1.41 22.46 6.42
CA GLU A 255 2.09 21.96 7.60
C GLU A 255 1.50 20.64 8.11
N PRO A 256 2.32 19.72 8.62
CA PRO A 256 1.84 18.49 9.24
C PRO A 256 0.99 18.78 10.50
N MET A 257 -0.21 18.18 10.54
CA MET A 257 -1.17 18.38 11.64
C MET A 257 -1.17 17.25 12.67
N LEU A 258 -0.81 16.03 12.27
CA LEU A 258 -1.07 14.80 13.03
C LEU A 258 -0.59 14.86 14.47
N THR A 259 0.69 15.13 14.70
CA THR A 259 1.32 15.16 16.03
C THR A 259 1.03 16.45 16.81
N ARG A 260 0.53 17.48 16.15
CA ARG A 260 0.08 18.73 16.80
C ARG A 260 -1.30 18.53 17.43
N ILE A 261 -2.14 17.72 16.82
CA ILE A 261 -3.53 17.47 17.24
C ILE A 261 -3.61 16.23 18.15
N PHE A 262 -3.06 15.12 17.75
CA PHE A 262 -3.24 13.82 18.39
C PHE A 262 -2.00 13.38 19.18
N SER A 263 -2.23 12.71 20.30
CA SER A 263 -1.17 12.03 21.07
C SER A 263 -0.68 10.77 20.36
N PRO A 264 0.51 10.26 20.70
CA PRO A 264 0.97 8.97 20.18
C PRO A 264 0.00 7.82 20.46
N ALA A 265 -0.70 7.83 21.60
CA ALA A 265 -1.71 6.83 21.93
C ALA A 265 -2.91 6.93 20.98
N GLU A 266 -3.49 8.12 20.79
CA GLU A 266 -4.62 8.34 19.86
C GLU A 266 -4.27 7.97 18.43
N ILE A 267 -3.06 8.27 17.98
CA ILE A 267 -2.54 7.89 16.66
C ILE A 267 -2.45 6.36 16.54
N ASN A 268 -1.94 5.70 17.58
CA ASN A 268 -1.80 4.24 17.60
C ASN A 268 -3.16 3.52 17.55
N GLU A 269 -4.12 3.97 18.34
CA GLU A 269 -5.49 3.41 18.36
C GLU A 269 -6.17 3.54 16.98
N ALA A 270 -6.07 4.71 16.36
CA ALA A 270 -6.60 4.93 15.02
C ALA A 270 -5.92 4.01 13.99
N TRP A 271 -4.59 3.86 14.08
CA TRP A 271 -3.84 3.00 13.18
C TRP A 271 -4.16 1.52 13.37
N LEU A 272 -4.30 1.03 14.60
CA LEU A 272 -4.68 -0.38 14.87
C LEU A 272 -6.01 -0.72 14.20
N ARG A 273 -7.02 0.14 14.33
CA ARG A 273 -8.31 0.00 13.66
C ARG A 273 -8.16 -0.04 12.14
N ALA A 274 -7.43 0.90 11.57
CA ALA A 274 -7.22 0.99 10.13
C ALA A 274 -6.47 -0.25 9.61
N ASN A 275 -5.41 -0.68 10.28
CA ASN A 275 -4.61 -1.84 9.90
C ASN A 275 -5.45 -3.14 9.90
N ALA A 276 -6.24 -3.38 10.96
CA ALA A 276 -7.13 -4.52 11.05
C ALA A 276 -8.22 -4.50 9.97
N SER A 277 -8.79 -3.33 9.68
CA SER A 277 -9.78 -3.15 8.61
C SER A 277 -9.20 -3.48 7.23
N TRP A 278 -8.00 -3.01 6.92
CA TRP A 278 -7.31 -3.32 5.67
C TRP A 278 -6.99 -4.81 5.56
N PHE A 279 -6.48 -5.41 6.64
CA PHE A 279 -6.21 -6.85 6.67
C PHE A 279 -7.46 -7.69 6.43
N LEU A 280 -8.58 -7.37 7.09
CA LEU A 280 -9.84 -8.09 6.88
C LEU A 280 -10.31 -8.02 5.42
N ASN A 281 -10.06 -6.90 4.73
CA ASN A 281 -10.44 -6.71 3.34
C ASN A 281 -9.59 -7.49 2.35
N GLY A 282 -8.28 -7.57 2.54
CA GLY A 282 -7.36 -8.08 1.52
C GLY A 282 -6.30 -9.03 2.02
N GLY A 283 -6.20 -9.27 3.32
CA GLY A 283 -5.28 -10.23 3.92
C GLY A 283 -5.77 -11.68 3.81
N ASN A 284 -4.88 -12.60 4.14
CA ASN A 284 -5.21 -14.02 4.24
C ASN A 284 -5.72 -14.34 5.65
N SER A 285 -7.03 -14.63 5.78
CA SER A 285 -7.67 -14.89 7.07
C SER A 285 -8.84 -15.86 6.93
N ALA A 286 -8.98 -16.78 7.87
CA ALA A 286 -10.19 -17.60 7.98
C ALA A 286 -11.43 -16.74 8.32
N LEU A 287 -11.26 -15.56 8.92
CA LEU A 287 -12.36 -14.64 9.23
C LEU A 287 -13.09 -14.17 7.97
N ASN A 288 -12.36 -13.94 6.87
CA ASN A 288 -12.91 -13.61 5.54
C ASN A 288 -13.01 -14.82 4.62
N LYS A 289 -12.94 -16.05 5.18
CA LYS A 289 -12.96 -17.34 4.46
C LYS A 289 -11.86 -17.46 3.41
N GLY A 290 -10.68 -16.84 3.64
CA GLY A 290 -9.56 -16.85 2.69
C GLY A 290 -9.81 -16.04 1.40
N ARG A 291 -10.95 -15.33 1.29
CA ARG A 291 -11.32 -14.64 0.04
C ARG A 291 -10.74 -13.24 -0.11
N GLY A 292 -10.11 -12.67 0.93
CA GLY A 292 -9.62 -11.29 0.91
C GLY A 292 -8.76 -10.98 -0.31
N ALA A 293 -7.64 -11.67 -0.46
CA ALA A 293 -6.73 -11.48 -1.57
C ALA A 293 -7.21 -12.16 -2.87
N MET A 294 -7.99 -13.23 -2.78
CA MET A 294 -8.42 -14.04 -3.93
C MET A 294 -9.27 -13.27 -4.94
N VAL A 295 -9.87 -12.15 -4.55
CA VAL A 295 -10.58 -11.26 -5.48
C VAL A 295 -9.68 -10.79 -6.62
N GLN A 296 -8.37 -10.70 -6.40
CA GLN A 296 -7.41 -10.23 -7.40
C GLN A 296 -6.71 -11.34 -8.19
N ARG A 297 -7.22 -12.58 -8.13
CA ARG A 297 -6.71 -13.70 -8.95
C ARG A 297 -6.74 -13.42 -10.45
N HIS A 298 -7.68 -12.60 -10.91
CA HIS A 298 -7.80 -12.21 -12.32
C HIS A 298 -6.62 -11.34 -12.76
N LEU A 299 -6.16 -10.40 -11.90
CA LEU A 299 -4.97 -9.61 -12.18
C LEU A 299 -3.73 -10.51 -12.25
N LEU A 300 -3.56 -11.41 -11.28
CA LEU A 300 -2.42 -12.34 -11.27
C LEU A 300 -2.39 -13.21 -12.54
N ARG A 301 -3.54 -13.77 -12.97
CA ARG A 301 -3.62 -14.52 -14.23
C ARG A 301 -3.26 -13.67 -15.45
N ASN A 302 -3.80 -12.45 -15.52
CA ASN A 302 -3.49 -11.55 -16.62
C ASN A 302 -1.99 -11.23 -16.70
N MET A 303 -1.32 -11.01 -15.55
CA MET A 303 0.14 -10.79 -15.51
C MET A 303 0.91 -12.05 -15.97
N ILE A 304 0.49 -13.25 -15.57
CA ILE A 304 1.12 -14.51 -16.00
C ILE A 304 0.95 -14.71 -17.50
N GLU A 305 -0.27 -14.57 -18.02
CA GLU A 305 -0.60 -14.80 -19.44
C GLU A 305 0.09 -13.77 -20.35
N SER A 306 0.18 -12.52 -19.91
CA SER A 306 0.88 -11.48 -20.67
C SER A 306 2.40 -11.67 -20.67
N ALA A 307 2.98 -12.15 -19.57
CA ALA A 307 4.38 -12.53 -19.51
C ALA A 307 4.68 -13.70 -20.46
N ASP A 308 3.88 -14.78 -20.39
CA ASP A 308 4.02 -15.94 -21.30
C ASP A 308 3.97 -15.51 -22.77
N THR A 309 3.10 -14.55 -23.11
CA THR A 309 3.01 -13.98 -24.47
C THR A 309 4.29 -13.23 -24.87
N ALA A 310 4.88 -12.49 -23.93
CA ALA A 310 6.11 -11.72 -24.17
C ALA A 310 7.33 -12.62 -24.43
N PHE A 311 7.36 -13.83 -23.88
CA PHE A 311 8.51 -14.73 -23.97
C PHE A 311 8.79 -15.23 -25.39
N ALA A 312 7.78 -15.29 -26.24
CA ALA A 312 7.95 -15.65 -27.64
C ALA A 312 8.70 -14.58 -28.46
N SER A 313 8.84 -13.37 -27.94
CA SER A 313 9.50 -12.26 -28.60
C SER A 313 10.94 -12.10 -28.11
N LEU A 314 11.85 -11.79 -29.03
CA LEU A 314 13.21 -11.35 -28.67
C LEU A 314 13.28 -9.85 -28.35
N ARG A 315 12.22 -9.08 -28.65
CA ARG A 315 12.16 -7.66 -28.28
C ARG A 315 11.91 -7.50 -26.80
N PRO A 316 12.64 -6.61 -26.13
CA PRO A 316 12.33 -6.26 -24.76
C PRO A 316 10.95 -5.60 -24.65
N SER A 317 10.27 -5.81 -23.52
CA SER A 317 8.92 -5.29 -23.34
C SER A 317 8.60 -5.00 -21.86
N ALA A 318 7.64 -4.11 -21.65
CA ALA A 318 7.13 -3.80 -20.32
C ALA A 318 5.60 -3.61 -20.36
N ASN A 319 4.89 -4.36 -19.52
CA ASN A 319 3.45 -4.22 -19.31
C ASN A 319 3.22 -3.49 -17.99
N LEU A 320 2.78 -2.25 -18.08
CA LEU A 320 2.61 -1.34 -16.94
C LEU A 320 1.12 -1.14 -16.66
N ARG A 321 0.68 -1.45 -15.42
CA ARG A 321 -0.70 -1.29 -15.00
C ARG A 321 -0.79 -0.30 -13.84
N PHE A 322 -1.79 0.59 -13.89
CA PHE A 322 -1.98 1.67 -12.89
C PHE A 322 -3.39 1.65 -12.33
N GLY A 323 -3.51 1.52 -11.01
CA GLY A 323 -4.80 1.41 -10.34
C GLY A 323 -4.74 1.78 -8.86
N HIS A 324 -5.08 0.83 -7.97
CA HIS A 324 -5.42 1.11 -6.58
C HIS A 324 -4.62 0.26 -5.58
N GLU A 325 -4.58 0.74 -4.31
CA GLU A 325 -3.94 0.05 -3.19
C GLU A 325 -4.50 -1.34 -2.92
N THR A 326 -5.80 -1.53 -3.07
CA THR A 326 -6.46 -2.82 -2.84
C THR A 326 -5.92 -3.92 -3.75
N MET A 327 -5.53 -3.55 -4.98
CA MET A 327 -4.95 -4.47 -5.94
C MET A 327 -3.51 -4.85 -5.57
N VAL A 328 -2.68 -3.84 -5.22
CA VAL A 328 -1.28 -4.06 -4.83
C VAL A 328 -1.21 -4.89 -3.55
N MET A 329 -2.02 -4.56 -2.54
CA MET A 329 -2.11 -5.30 -1.29
C MET A 329 -2.45 -6.77 -1.53
N SER A 330 -3.56 -7.01 -2.24
CA SER A 330 -4.03 -8.38 -2.50
C SER A 330 -3.05 -9.14 -3.38
N LEU A 331 -2.38 -8.48 -4.34
CA LEU A 331 -1.37 -9.12 -5.18
C LEU A 331 -0.14 -9.53 -4.35
N ALA A 332 0.34 -8.69 -3.44
CA ALA A 332 1.44 -9.02 -2.53
C ALA A 332 1.09 -10.23 -1.64
N VAL A 333 -0.16 -10.31 -1.15
CA VAL A 333 -0.67 -11.44 -0.38
C VAL A 333 -0.78 -12.71 -1.24
N LEU A 334 -1.34 -12.61 -2.45
CA LEU A 334 -1.44 -13.74 -3.40
C LEU A 334 -0.08 -14.29 -3.82
N LEU A 335 0.90 -13.42 -4.05
CA LEU A 335 2.27 -13.81 -4.36
C LEU A 335 3.02 -14.33 -3.13
N ASN A 336 2.49 -14.10 -1.92
CA ASN A 336 3.14 -14.37 -0.63
C ASN A 336 4.54 -13.75 -0.54
N LEU A 337 4.62 -12.46 -0.91
CA LEU A 337 5.87 -11.71 -0.84
C LEU A 337 6.21 -11.44 0.62
N GLY A 338 7.41 -11.82 1.07
CA GLY A 338 7.92 -11.51 2.40
C GLY A 338 6.97 -11.91 3.55
N ASP A 339 6.28 -13.03 3.45
CA ASP A 339 5.29 -13.56 4.42
C ASP A 339 3.97 -12.78 4.53
N TYR A 340 3.70 -11.78 3.67
CA TYR A 340 2.40 -11.06 3.70
C TYR A 340 1.18 -11.94 3.41
N GLY A 341 1.37 -13.11 2.81
CA GLY A 341 0.33 -14.10 2.58
C GLY A 341 0.12 -15.08 3.74
N THR A 342 0.82 -14.93 4.87
CA THR A 342 0.60 -15.73 6.06
C THR A 342 -0.81 -15.51 6.63
N GLU A 343 -1.45 -16.61 7.06
CA GLU A 343 -2.79 -16.52 7.65
C GLU A 343 -2.74 -15.95 9.06
N HIS A 344 -3.59 -14.94 9.33
CA HIS A 344 -3.82 -14.39 10.66
C HIS A 344 -5.30 -14.31 10.95
N ASN A 345 -5.70 -14.66 12.18
CA ASN A 345 -7.10 -14.73 12.60
C ASN A 345 -7.39 -13.95 13.89
N ASP A 346 -6.39 -13.22 14.40
CA ASP A 346 -6.47 -12.46 15.64
C ASP A 346 -5.97 -11.02 15.41
N PHE A 347 -6.84 -10.04 15.61
CA PHE A 347 -6.49 -8.63 15.43
C PHE A 347 -5.62 -8.08 16.55
N ASP A 348 -5.63 -8.67 17.74
CA ASP A 348 -4.85 -8.19 18.89
C ASP A 348 -3.35 -8.44 18.67
N THR A 349 -2.97 -9.48 17.92
CA THR A 349 -1.59 -9.81 17.57
C THR A 349 -1.18 -9.34 16.18
N LEU A 350 -2.11 -8.92 15.35
CA LEU A 350 -1.89 -8.62 13.93
C LEU A 350 -0.80 -7.56 13.69
N ALA A 351 -0.80 -6.48 14.47
CA ALA A 351 0.11 -5.36 14.30
C ALA A 351 1.60 -5.72 14.37
N SER A 352 1.95 -6.78 15.11
CA SER A 352 3.32 -7.29 15.20
C SER A 352 3.76 -8.10 13.98
N GLN A 353 2.82 -8.56 13.15
CA GLN A 353 3.04 -9.56 12.10
C GLN A 353 2.71 -9.03 10.70
N TRP A 354 1.72 -8.14 10.57
CA TRP A 354 1.26 -7.62 9.30
C TRP A 354 0.96 -6.10 9.39
N ARG A 355 1.52 -5.32 8.48
CA ARG A 355 1.41 -3.86 8.53
C ARG A 355 1.15 -3.27 7.16
N ALA A 356 0.02 -2.60 7.04
CA ALA A 356 -0.46 -1.97 5.81
C ALA A 356 0.57 -1.01 5.19
N TYR A 357 1.26 -0.21 5.99
CA TYR A 357 2.21 0.80 5.52
C TYR A 357 3.47 0.22 4.84
N GLU A 358 3.80 -1.05 5.09
CA GLU A 358 4.91 -1.73 4.43
C GLU A 358 4.57 -2.16 3.00
N ILE A 359 3.27 -2.38 2.73
CA ILE A 359 2.80 -2.97 1.49
C ILE A 359 2.33 -1.90 0.51
N PHE A 360 1.45 -0.98 0.95
CA PHE A 360 0.74 -0.11 0.01
C PHE A 360 0.76 1.39 0.37
N PRO A 361 1.94 2.02 0.54
CA PRO A 361 2.04 3.49 0.53
C PRO A 361 1.47 4.09 -0.78
N MET A 362 1.40 5.41 -0.88
CA MET A 362 1.08 6.07 -2.16
C MET A 362 2.08 5.66 -3.25
N ALA A 363 1.62 5.50 -4.48
CA ALA A 363 2.40 5.03 -5.63
C ALA A 363 3.05 3.64 -5.46
N CYS A 364 2.62 2.84 -4.45
CA CYS A 364 3.13 1.49 -4.26
C CYS A 364 3.00 0.65 -5.53
N ASN A 365 3.88 -0.32 -5.70
CA ASN A 365 3.87 -1.18 -6.88
C ASN A 365 4.44 -2.57 -6.60
N VAL A 366 3.98 -3.54 -7.39
CA VAL A 366 4.57 -4.86 -7.53
C VAL A 366 5.15 -4.96 -8.93
N GLN A 367 6.37 -5.48 -9.04
CA GLN A 367 7.01 -5.77 -10.33
C GLN A 367 7.45 -7.23 -10.36
N MET A 368 7.25 -7.88 -11.49
CA MET A 368 7.85 -9.17 -11.85
C MET A 368 8.81 -8.89 -12.98
N VAL A 369 10.11 -9.06 -12.73
CA VAL A 369 11.16 -8.83 -13.72
C VAL A 369 11.68 -10.17 -14.19
N PHE A 370 11.64 -10.39 -15.50
CA PHE A 370 11.97 -11.65 -16.13
C PHE A 370 13.34 -11.59 -16.82
N TYR A 371 14.11 -12.65 -16.64
CA TYR A 371 15.49 -12.77 -17.09
C TYR A 371 15.62 -14.01 -17.98
N ARG A 372 16.43 -13.91 -19.02
CA ARG A 372 16.79 -15.04 -19.91
C ARG A 372 18.24 -14.96 -20.33
N ARG A 373 18.77 -16.02 -20.94
CA ARG A 373 20.05 -15.95 -21.65
C ARG A 373 19.87 -15.15 -22.93
N PRO A 374 20.85 -14.32 -23.33
CA PRO A 374 20.77 -13.54 -24.57
C PRO A 374 20.42 -14.43 -25.77
N GLY A 375 19.37 -14.03 -26.50
CA GLY A 375 18.89 -14.76 -27.68
C GLY A 375 18.12 -16.05 -27.41
N SER A 376 17.96 -16.49 -26.15
CA SER A 376 17.16 -17.69 -25.81
C SER A 376 15.66 -17.38 -25.88
N THR A 377 14.90 -18.31 -26.44
CA THR A 377 13.43 -18.38 -26.40
C THR A 377 12.95 -19.61 -25.66
N ASP A 378 13.86 -20.34 -24.99
CA ASP A 378 13.52 -21.51 -24.19
C ASP A 378 12.80 -21.11 -22.89
N PRO A 379 11.54 -21.48 -22.68
CA PRO A 379 10.82 -21.20 -21.43
C PRO A 379 11.50 -21.81 -20.18
N GLY A 380 12.29 -22.88 -20.34
CA GLY A 380 13.05 -23.50 -19.25
C GLY A 380 14.19 -22.65 -18.72
N ASP A 381 14.70 -21.71 -19.54
CA ASP A 381 15.77 -20.78 -19.16
C ASP A 381 15.28 -19.51 -18.45
N ILE A 382 13.97 -19.33 -18.26
CA ILE A 382 13.45 -18.07 -17.73
C ILE A 382 13.51 -18.06 -16.21
N LEU A 383 14.09 -16.98 -15.68
CA LEU A 383 14.06 -16.63 -14.27
C LEU A 383 13.14 -15.43 -14.04
N VAL A 384 12.56 -15.34 -12.83
CA VAL A 384 11.78 -14.20 -12.38
C VAL A 384 12.28 -13.68 -11.04
N LYS A 385 12.28 -12.35 -10.88
CA LYS A 385 12.52 -11.63 -9.63
C LYS A 385 11.27 -10.84 -9.28
N PHE A 386 10.90 -10.81 -7.99
CA PHE A 386 9.75 -10.05 -7.49
C PHE A 386 10.21 -8.82 -6.73
N LEU A 387 9.59 -7.68 -7.01
CA LEU A 387 9.80 -6.44 -6.28
C LEU A 387 8.48 -5.95 -5.68
N LEU A 388 8.52 -5.47 -4.46
CA LEU A 388 7.45 -4.69 -3.82
C LEU A 388 8.02 -3.32 -3.46
N ASN A 389 7.43 -2.26 -4.00
CA ASN A 389 7.94 -0.90 -3.81
C ASN A 389 9.41 -0.77 -4.17
N GLU A 390 9.81 -1.35 -5.31
CA GLU A 390 11.17 -1.39 -5.86
C GLU A 390 12.21 -2.10 -4.95
N ARG A 391 11.77 -2.86 -3.95
CA ARG A 391 12.62 -3.71 -3.10
C ARG A 391 12.46 -5.17 -3.46
N GLU A 392 13.57 -5.90 -3.54
CA GLU A 392 13.54 -7.35 -3.76
C GLU A 392 12.80 -8.05 -2.62
N MET A 393 11.85 -8.90 -2.98
CA MET A 393 11.05 -9.64 -2.02
C MET A 393 11.17 -11.15 -2.27
N PRO A 394 11.47 -11.94 -1.24
CA PRO A 394 11.36 -13.38 -1.36
C PRO A 394 9.89 -13.80 -1.52
N VAL A 395 9.68 -14.89 -2.24
CA VAL A 395 8.38 -15.58 -2.27
C VAL A 395 8.43 -16.69 -1.24
N SER A 396 7.67 -16.53 -0.17
CA SER A 396 7.73 -17.47 0.96
C SER A 396 7.29 -18.87 0.55
N GLY A 397 8.07 -19.85 0.99
CA GLY A 397 7.92 -21.26 0.61
C GLY A 397 8.73 -21.69 -0.63
N TYR A 398 9.47 -20.76 -1.29
CA TYR A 398 10.26 -21.07 -2.50
C TYR A 398 11.75 -20.75 -2.38
N GLY A 399 12.24 -20.61 -1.16
CA GLY A 399 13.64 -20.31 -0.87
C GLY A 399 13.91 -18.80 -0.76
N PRO A 400 15.18 -18.42 -0.49
CA PRO A 400 15.53 -17.03 -0.15
C PRO A 400 15.46 -16.06 -1.34
N GLY A 401 15.39 -16.55 -2.59
CA GLY A 401 15.43 -15.68 -3.78
C GLY A 401 16.80 -15.03 -4.01
N PRO A 402 16.87 -13.89 -4.72
CA PRO A 402 15.75 -13.19 -5.36
C PRO A 402 15.32 -13.76 -6.73
N TYR A 403 16.03 -14.75 -7.27
CA TYR A 403 15.75 -15.34 -8.58
C TYR A 403 15.10 -16.71 -8.44
N TYR A 404 14.02 -16.91 -9.20
CA TYR A 404 13.25 -18.17 -9.21
C TYR A 404 13.07 -18.65 -10.63
N HIS A 405 13.10 -19.97 -10.88
CA HIS A 405 12.73 -20.53 -12.18
C HIS A 405 11.26 -20.27 -12.47
N TRP A 406 11.01 -19.62 -13.62
CA TRP A 406 9.65 -19.20 -13.97
C TRP A 406 8.68 -20.36 -14.08
N ALA A 407 9.07 -21.47 -14.71
CA ALA A 407 8.19 -22.63 -14.86
C ALA A 407 7.63 -23.10 -13.51
N THR A 408 8.49 -23.20 -12.47
CA THR A 408 8.08 -23.58 -11.12
C THR A 408 7.16 -22.53 -10.49
N MET A 409 7.53 -21.26 -10.60
CA MET A 409 6.74 -20.15 -10.04
C MET A 409 5.39 -20.02 -10.74
N ARG A 410 5.36 -20.08 -12.08
CA ARG A 410 4.15 -20.01 -12.87
C ARG A 410 3.11 -21.05 -12.44
N ASP A 411 3.52 -22.31 -12.32
CA ASP A 411 2.62 -23.40 -11.91
C ASP A 411 2.10 -23.19 -10.48
N ALA A 412 2.95 -22.73 -9.58
CA ALA A 412 2.57 -22.43 -8.20
C ALA A 412 1.57 -21.28 -8.13
N LEU A 413 1.82 -20.18 -8.86
CA LEU A 413 0.96 -19.00 -8.89
C LEU A 413 -0.38 -19.30 -9.55
N LEU A 414 -0.41 -20.12 -10.63
CA LEU A 414 -1.65 -20.55 -11.26
C LEU A 414 -2.47 -21.45 -10.32
N ARG A 415 -1.83 -22.41 -9.62
CA ARG A 415 -2.55 -23.23 -8.62
C ARG A 415 -3.18 -22.33 -7.57
N ARG A 416 -2.44 -21.33 -7.05
CA ARG A 416 -2.95 -20.38 -6.06
C ARG A 416 -4.10 -19.53 -6.62
N ALA A 417 -3.97 -19.01 -7.84
CA ALA A 417 -5.03 -18.23 -8.48
C ALA A 417 -6.29 -19.08 -8.82
N ASN A 418 -6.16 -20.40 -8.86
CA ASN A 418 -7.25 -21.34 -9.13
C ASN A 418 -7.86 -21.95 -7.86
N SER A 419 -7.17 -21.88 -6.73
CA SER A 419 -7.71 -22.34 -5.44
C SER A 419 -8.73 -21.32 -4.93
N ILE A 420 -9.99 -21.51 -5.28
CA ILE A 420 -11.10 -20.74 -4.69
C ILE A 420 -11.47 -21.42 -3.39
N PRO A 421 -11.42 -20.73 -2.23
CA PRO A 421 -11.90 -21.28 -0.97
C PRO A 421 -13.42 -21.46 -0.96
#